data_5ef781f3b30ad7dba6328ccae377dcef
#
_entry.id   5ef781f3b30ad7dba6328ccae377dcef
#
_cell.length_a   1.000
_cell.length_b   1.000
_cell.length_c   1.000
_cell.angle_alpha   90.00
_cell.angle_beta   90.00
_cell.angle_gamma   90.00
#
_symmetry.space_group_name_H-M   'P 1'
#
loop_
_entity.id
_entity.type
_entity.pdbx_description
1 polymer ?
#
loop_
_entity_poly.entity_id
_entity_poly.type
_entity_poly.pdbx_seq_one_letter_code
_entity_poly.pdbx_strand_id
1 'polypeptide(L)'
;MTPTEVTTSLLAHIGKRAPQCVLPLPGGRNNRVWRVDCSTEAFLLKSYFWSESDPRDRLGQEWAFLEFLRSIGSLKAPAPLAKDRSTRFALLEFISGNPPQELGESDILDAAEFLAEMNAQPAFAKNLPSVSEACFSIQAHLETTAARIDRLQQIQSTSEDHEKAVVFIRDTLLHLWHELRKRIEALPDSARHEILAPSERCLSPSDFGFHNALRQSDGSLRYVDFEYAGWDDPAKTLIDFTNQPDRVLPDNLAALFLEKTIPLFRNPYALHRRLALLTPLYQIKWACICLNAFFPNRPFDPAHPLTLQLSRANVMASRAINEIGKTPH
;
A
#
# COMPACT_ATOMS: atom_id res chain seq x y z
N MET A 1 16.43 -20.44 13.71
CA MET A 1 17.62 -19.95 12.98
C MET A 1 17.74 -18.45 13.19
N THR A 2 18.94 -17.98 13.44
CA THR A 2 19.26 -16.55 13.55
C THR A 2 19.28 -15.89 12.16
N PRO A 3 19.12 -14.56 12.04
CA PRO A 3 19.25 -13.87 10.76
C PRO A 3 20.59 -14.16 10.05
N THR A 4 21.69 -14.28 10.81
CA THR A 4 23.03 -14.59 10.26
C THR A 4 23.11 -16.01 9.67
N GLU A 5 22.53 -17.00 10.34
CA GLU A 5 22.51 -18.39 9.83
C GLU A 5 21.70 -18.50 8.54
N VAL A 6 20.51 -17.86 8.50
CA VAL A 6 19.67 -17.82 7.31
C VAL A 6 20.39 -17.10 6.17
N THR A 7 20.99 -15.95 6.45
CA THR A 7 21.76 -15.20 5.45
C THR A 7 22.88 -16.02 4.85
N THR A 8 23.65 -16.72 5.69
CA THR A 8 24.77 -17.58 5.24
C THR A 8 24.27 -18.67 4.28
N SER A 9 23.14 -19.30 4.61
CA SER A 9 22.52 -20.32 3.76
C SER A 9 22.04 -19.74 2.42
N LEU A 10 21.34 -18.59 2.44
CA LEU A 10 20.82 -17.95 1.23
C LEU A 10 21.95 -17.45 0.32
N LEU A 11 23.02 -16.88 0.89
CA LEU A 11 24.19 -16.46 0.13
C LEU A 11 24.91 -17.64 -0.53
N ALA A 12 25.09 -18.75 0.20
CA ALA A 12 25.66 -19.97 -0.36
C ALA A 12 24.85 -20.51 -1.55
N HIS A 13 23.51 -20.43 -1.49
CA HIS A 13 22.62 -20.82 -2.59
C HIS A 13 22.85 -20.03 -3.88
N ILE A 14 23.27 -18.78 -3.80
CA ILE A 14 23.61 -17.92 -4.95
C ILE A 14 25.12 -17.87 -5.24
N GLY A 15 25.92 -18.78 -4.66
CA GLY A 15 27.36 -18.86 -4.89
C GLY A 15 28.18 -17.74 -4.23
N LYS A 16 27.65 -17.08 -3.22
CA LYS A 16 28.33 -16.00 -2.47
C LYS A 16 28.94 -16.53 -1.17
N ARG A 17 29.95 -15.81 -0.67
CA ARG A 17 30.58 -16.11 0.64
C ARG A 17 29.68 -15.67 1.78
N ALA A 18 29.94 -16.20 2.98
CA ALA A 18 29.28 -15.78 4.22
C ALA A 18 29.38 -14.26 4.41
N PRO A 19 28.36 -13.64 5.05
CA PRO A 19 28.34 -12.20 5.26
C PRO A 19 29.45 -11.79 6.26
N GLN A 20 29.99 -10.59 6.09
CA GLN A 20 30.87 -9.96 7.08
C GLN A 20 30.06 -9.39 8.25
N CYS A 21 28.88 -8.83 7.93
CA CYS A 21 28.01 -8.24 8.94
C CYS A 21 26.52 -8.36 8.52
N VAL A 22 25.63 -8.53 9.51
CA VAL A 22 24.17 -8.52 9.34
C VAL A 22 23.60 -7.53 10.35
N LEU A 23 23.22 -6.35 9.89
CA LEU A 23 22.79 -5.21 10.70
C LEU A 23 21.28 -4.99 10.58
N PRO A 24 20.53 -4.94 11.68
CA PRO A 24 19.12 -4.60 11.62
C PRO A 24 18.93 -3.19 11.08
N LEU A 25 17.95 -3.02 10.19
CA LEU A 25 17.52 -1.71 9.71
C LEU A 25 16.26 -1.28 10.47
N PRO A 26 16.12 0.03 10.74
CA PRO A 26 14.87 0.57 11.27
C PRO A 26 13.77 0.47 10.21
N GLY A 27 12.54 0.20 10.63
CA GLY A 27 11.36 0.24 9.77
C GLY A 27 10.61 -1.08 9.68
N GLY A 28 9.40 -1.01 9.09
CA GLY A 28 8.48 -2.12 8.93
C GLY A 28 7.63 -2.40 10.18
N ARG A 29 6.32 -2.25 10.08
CA ARG A 29 5.38 -2.59 11.18
C ARG A 29 5.23 -4.11 11.35
N ASN A 30 5.33 -4.84 10.24
CA ASN A 30 5.07 -6.27 10.19
C ASN A 30 6.36 -7.07 9.95
N ASN A 31 7.17 -6.64 9.00
CA ASN A 31 8.39 -7.34 8.61
C ASN A 31 9.61 -6.81 9.35
N ARG A 32 10.65 -7.64 9.43
CA ARG A 32 11.97 -7.22 9.91
C ARG A 32 12.94 -7.26 8.75
N VAL A 33 13.82 -6.28 8.70
CA VAL A 33 14.81 -6.15 7.63
C VAL A 33 16.22 -5.95 8.18
N TRP A 34 17.20 -6.47 7.47
CA TRP A 34 18.60 -6.33 7.80
C TRP A 34 19.40 -5.98 6.54
N ARG A 35 20.37 -5.10 6.72
CA ARG A 35 21.42 -4.93 5.74
C ARG A 35 22.46 -6.03 5.95
N VAL A 36 22.85 -6.67 4.86
CA VAL A 36 23.84 -7.75 4.80
C VAL A 36 25.03 -7.23 4.04
N ASP A 37 26.15 -6.99 4.73
CA ASP A 37 27.37 -6.53 4.09
C ASP A 37 28.28 -7.73 3.78
N CYS A 38 28.70 -7.83 2.51
CA CYS A 38 29.73 -8.71 2.01
C CYS A 38 30.96 -7.89 1.60
N SER A 39 32.05 -8.56 1.14
CA SER A 39 33.31 -7.86 0.86
C SER A 39 33.21 -6.73 -0.15
N THR A 40 32.35 -6.85 -1.16
CA THR A 40 32.24 -5.89 -2.29
C THR A 40 30.81 -5.45 -2.60
N GLU A 41 29.83 -6.01 -1.92
CA GLU A 41 28.42 -5.80 -2.21
C GLU A 41 27.57 -5.89 -0.93
N ALA A 42 26.39 -5.29 -0.97
CA ALA A 42 25.41 -5.38 0.11
C ALA A 42 24.10 -5.97 -0.39
N PHE A 43 23.39 -6.66 0.50
CA PHE A 43 22.08 -7.25 0.24
C PHE A 43 21.08 -6.83 1.31
N LEU A 44 19.80 -7.00 1.02
CA LEU A 44 18.72 -6.86 1.98
C LEU A 44 18.22 -8.25 2.37
N LEU A 45 18.25 -8.59 3.66
CA LEU A 45 17.52 -9.73 4.20
C LEU A 45 16.18 -9.24 4.74
N LYS A 46 15.09 -9.86 4.31
CA LYS A 46 13.72 -9.54 4.79
C LYS A 46 13.08 -10.78 5.38
N SER A 47 12.54 -10.66 6.61
CA SER A 47 11.74 -11.68 7.29
C SER A 47 10.28 -11.27 7.23
N TYR A 48 9.43 -12.17 6.73
CA TYR A 48 8.03 -11.89 6.53
C TYR A 48 7.18 -12.33 7.71
N PHE A 49 6.34 -11.42 8.18
CA PHE A 49 5.38 -11.70 9.25
C PHE A 49 4.36 -12.74 8.81
N TRP A 50 4.04 -13.62 9.75
CA TRP A 50 2.96 -14.59 9.62
C TRP A 50 2.36 -14.90 10.99
N SER A 51 1.07 -15.13 11.03
CA SER A 51 0.38 -15.68 12.21
C SER A 51 -0.83 -16.48 11.75
N GLU A 52 -1.38 -17.31 12.63
CA GLU A 52 -2.63 -18.04 12.35
C GLU A 52 -3.81 -17.09 12.07
N SER A 53 -3.83 -15.93 12.73
CA SER A 53 -4.84 -14.88 12.50
C SER A 53 -4.61 -14.04 11.25
N ASP A 54 -3.43 -14.13 10.63
CA ASP A 54 -3.08 -13.46 9.38
C ASP A 54 -2.20 -14.37 8.51
N PRO A 55 -2.83 -15.35 7.81
CA PRO A 55 -2.12 -16.41 7.08
C PRO A 55 -1.62 -15.98 5.68
N ARG A 56 -1.65 -14.70 5.34
CA ARG A 56 -1.22 -14.21 4.03
C ARG A 56 0.21 -14.64 3.70
N ASP A 57 0.43 -15.17 2.50
CA ASP A 57 1.78 -15.53 1.99
C ASP A 57 2.49 -14.29 1.43
N ARG A 58 2.89 -13.38 2.34
CA ARG A 58 3.59 -12.14 1.96
C ARG A 58 4.89 -12.41 1.20
N LEU A 59 5.66 -13.40 1.63
CA LEU A 59 6.88 -13.80 0.93
C LEU A 59 6.59 -14.24 -0.50
N GLY A 60 5.60 -15.12 -0.69
CA GLY A 60 5.23 -15.62 -2.02
C GLY A 60 4.72 -14.50 -2.92
N GLN A 61 3.94 -13.58 -2.38
CA GLN A 61 3.35 -12.47 -3.11
C GLN A 61 4.40 -11.47 -3.56
N GLU A 62 5.26 -10.97 -2.64
CA GLU A 62 6.34 -10.05 -2.99
C GLU A 62 7.33 -10.70 -3.97
N TRP A 63 7.71 -11.95 -3.72
CA TRP A 63 8.63 -12.66 -4.60
C TRP A 63 8.10 -12.77 -6.03
N ALA A 64 6.85 -13.20 -6.20
CA ALA A 64 6.24 -13.32 -7.53
C ALA A 64 6.18 -11.98 -8.26
N PHE A 65 5.86 -10.91 -7.54
CA PHE A 65 5.79 -9.57 -8.12
C PHE A 65 7.18 -9.04 -8.52
N LEU A 66 8.21 -9.26 -7.69
CA LEU A 66 9.59 -8.89 -8.02
C LEU A 66 10.14 -9.70 -9.20
N GLU A 67 9.83 -11.00 -9.30
CA GLU A 67 10.18 -11.81 -10.48
C GLU A 67 9.50 -11.28 -11.74
N PHE A 68 8.24 -10.88 -11.65
CA PHE A 68 7.53 -10.22 -12.75
C PHE A 68 8.23 -8.92 -13.16
N LEU A 69 8.49 -7.99 -12.24
CA LEU A 69 9.19 -6.73 -12.56
C LEU A 69 10.55 -6.98 -13.21
N ARG A 70 11.30 -7.95 -12.71
CA ARG A 70 12.56 -8.37 -13.34
C ARG A 70 12.36 -8.92 -14.75
N SER A 71 11.31 -9.69 -14.99
CA SER A 71 11.02 -10.28 -16.31
C SER A 71 10.70 -9.26 -17.40
N ILE A 72 10.16 -8.10 -17.01
CA ILE A 72 9.91 -6.96 -17.90
C ILE A 72 11.09 -5.98 -17.97
N GLY A 73 12.20 -6.27 -17.27
CA GLY A 73 13.41 -5.45 -17.28
C GLY A 73 13.37 -4.21 -16.39
N SER A 74 12.40 -4.13 -15.46
CA SER A 74 12.30 -2.99 -14.54
C SER A 74 13.50 -2.89 -13.61
N LEU A 75 14.05 -1.69 -13.50
CA LEU A 75 15.11 -1.35 -12.55
C LEU A 75 14.56 -0.54 -11.34
N LYS A 76 13.27 -0.29 -11.31
CA LYS A 76 12.63 0.53 -10.27
C LYS A 76 12.31 -0.25 -8.98
N ALA A 77 12.63 -1.55 -8.92
CA ALA A 77 12.42 -2.40 -7.75
C ALA A 77 13.66 -3.26 -7.44
N PRO A 78 13.81 -3.81 -6.22
CA PRO A 78 14.94 -4.68 -5.90
C PRO A 78 14.85 -5.99 -6.65
N ALA A 79 15.99 -6.51 -7.11
CA ALA A 79 16.07 -7.84 -7.68
C ALA A 79 15.87 -8.90 -6.59
N PRO A 80 14.98 -9.91 -6.77
CA PRO A 80 14.90 -11.07 -5.90
C PRO A 80 16.09 -12.01 -6.18
N LEU A 81 16.81 -12.44 -5.13
CA LEU A 81 18.06 -13.23 -5.25
C LEU A 81 17.91 -14.65 -4.74
N ALA A 82 17.42 -14.83 -3.53
CA ALA A 82 17.15 -16.13 -2.93
C ALA A 82 16.03 -16.02 -1.88
N LYS A 83 15.28 -17.13 -1.66
CA LYS A 83 14.27 -17.22 -0.61
C LYS A 83 14.29 -18.56 0.08
N ASP A 84 13.88 -18.57 1.33
CA ASP A 84 13.58 -19.78 2.09
C ASP A 84 12.15 -19.70 2.64
N ARG A 85 11.26 -20.53 2.09
CA ARG A 85 9.87 -20.58 2.50
C ARG A 85 9.67 -21.13 3.91
N SER A 86 10.56 -22.03 4.35
CA SER A 86 10.44 -22.67 5.65
C SER A 86 10.71 -21.69 6.80
N THR A 87 11.64 -20.79 6.61
CA THR A 87 11.98 -19.73 7.58
C THR A 87 11.28 -18.39 7.28
N ARG A 88 10.63 -18.27 6.14
CA ARG A 88 9.98 -17.03 5.63
C ARG A 88 10.93 -15.86 5.47
N PHE A 89 12.12 -16.12 4.92
CA PHE A 89 13.11 -15.10 4.60
C PHE A 89 13.31 -14.98 3.08
N ALA A 90 13.61 -13.77 2.63
CA ALA A 90 14.16 -13.52 1.31
C ALA A 90 15.42 -12.66 1.40
N LEU A 91 16.35 -12.95 0.49
CA LEU A 91 17.51 -12.13 0.18
C LEU A 91 17.24 -11.38 -1.11
N LEU A 92 17.27 -10.05 -1.03
CA LEU A 92 16.99 -9.14 -2.12
C LEU A 92 18.21 -8.25 -2.39
N GLU A 93 18.24 -7.60 -3.53
CA GLU A 93 19.17 -6.50 -3.82
C GLU A 93 19.03 -5.42 -2.74
N PHE A 94 20.15 -4.91 -2.24
CA PHE A 94 20.16 -3.76 -1.36
C PHE A 94 20.09 -2.47 -2.18
N ILE A 95 19.02 -1.71 -2.02
CA ILE A 95 18.86 -0.41 -2.64
C ILE A 95 19.44 0.66 -1.71
N SER A 96 20.52 1.31 -2.16
CA SER A 96 21.05 2.49 -1.49
C SER A 96 20.18 3.69 -1.80
N GLY A 97 19.81 4.47 -0.79
CA GLY A 97 18.99 5.65 -0.98
C GLY A 97 18.31 6.09 0.30
N ASN A 98 17.64 7.22 0.25
CA ASN A 98 16.89 7.76 1.39
C ASN A 98 15.45 8.02 0.97
N PRO A 99 14.47 7.90 1.90
CA PRO A 99 13.12 8.34 1.63
C PRO A 99 13.13 9.79 1.13
N PRO A 100 12.41 10.12 0.03
CA PRO A 100 12.39 11.48 -0.49
C PRO A 100 11.82 12.43 0.59
N GLN A 101 12.52 13.52 0.91
CA GLN A 101 12.08 14.48 1.93
C GLN A 101 11.07 15.47 1.35
N GLU A 102 11.39 16.04 0.22
CA GLU A 102 10.52 16.93 -0.54
C GLU A 102 10.08 16.24 -1.82
N LEU A 103 8.85 16.51 -2.24
CA LEU A 103 8.26 15.96 -3.46
C LEU A 103 8.05 17.07 -4.48
N GLY A 104 8.46 16.80 -5.72
CA GLY A 104 8.25 17.66 -6.87
C GLY A 104 7.54 16.91 -8.02
N GLU A 105 7.32 17.63 -9.11
CA GLU A 105 6.69 17.07 -10.32
C GLU A 105 7.49 15.88 -10.90
N SER A 106 8.82 15.93 -10.83
CA SER A 106 9.69 14.84 -11.29
C SER A 106 9.42 13.52 -10.57
N ASP A 107 9.11 13.58 -9.26
CA ASP A 107 8.80 12.38 -8.48
C ASP A 107 7.45 11.78 -8.88
N ILE A 108 6.48 12.65 -9.19
CA ILE A 108 5.18 12.24 -9.68
C ILE A 108 5.29 11.58 -11.05
N LEU A 109 6.11 12.15 -11.94
CA LEU A 109 6.37 11.57 -13.27
C LEU A 109 7.07 10.21 -13.16
N ASP A 110 8.06 10.08 -12.26
CA ASP A 110 8.73 8.80 -11.98
C ASP A 110 7.75 7.74 -11.47
N ALA A 111 6.86 8.10 -10.53
CA ALA A 111 5.83 7.19 -10.02
C ALA A 111 4.80 6.80 -11.10
N ALA A 112 4.38 7.74 -11.94
CA ALA A 112 3.47 7.47 -13.04
C ALA A 112 4.12 6.56 -14.10
N GLU A 113 5.41 6.76 -14.40
CA GLU A 113 6.19 5.91 -15.30
C GLU A 113 6.32 4.49 -14.74
N PHE A 114 6.59 4.32 -13.44
CA PHE A 114 6.64 2.99 -12.83
C PHE A 114 5.31 2.26 -12.94
N LEU A 115 4.19 2.96 -12.71
CA LEU A 115 2.85 2.38 -12.92
C LEU A 115 2.59 2.02 -14.39
N ALA A 116 3.04 2.86 -15.33
CA ALA A 116 2.94 2.59 -16.76
C ALA A 116 3.77 1.36 -17.17
N GLU A 117 5.02 1.27 -16.71
CA GLU A 117 5.95 0.17 -17.00
C GLU A 117 5.36 -1.19 -16.59
N MET A 118 4.87 -1.32 -15.35
CA MET A 118 4.30 -2.57 -14.88
C MET A 118 2.99 -2.96 -15.59
N ASN A 119 2.25 -2.00 -16.12
CA ASN A 119 0.98 -2.25 -16.82
C ASN A 119 1.11 -2.35 -18.35
N ALA A 120 2.30 -2.08 -18.91
CA ALA A 120 2.52 -2.17 -20.36
C ALA A 120 2.50 -3.62 -20.89
N GLN A 121 2.85 -4.59 -20.07
CA GLN A 121 3.02 -6.00 -20.49
C GLN A 121 2.24 -6.98 -19.60
N PRO A 122 0.91 -6.87 -19.50
CA PRO A 122 0.08 -7.68 -18.59
C PRO A 122 0.16 -9.18 -18.87
N ALA A 123 0.60 -9.57 -20.08
CA ALA A 123 0.76 -10.97 -20.44
C ALA A 123 1.80 -11.71 -19.59
N PHE A 124 2.83 -11.03 -19.08
CA PHE A 124 3.84 -11.61 -18.19
C PHE A 124 3.33 -11.80 -16.76
N ALA A 125 2.25 -11.13 -16.39
CA ALA A 125 1.69 -11.13 -15.04
C ALA A 125 0.52 -12.12 -14.84
N LYS A 126 0.23 -13.02 -15.79
CA LYS A 126 -0.95 -13.91 -15.76
C LYS A 126 -1.05 -14.75 -14.48
N ASN A 127 0.07 -15.11 -13.89
CA ASN A 127 0.13 -15.98 -12.71
C ASN A 127 0.24 -15.18 -11.40
N LEU A 128 0.24 -13.83 -11.45
CA LEU A 128 0.25 -13.04 -10.24
C LEU A 128 -1.11 -13.12 -9.53
N PRO A 129 -1.11 -13.21 -8.20
CA PRO A 129 -2.33 -13.13 -7.41
C PRO A 129 -2.98 -11.74 -7.50
N SER A 130 -4.20 -11.63 -7.01
CA SER A 130 -4.77 -10.33 -6.68
C SER A 130 -4.07 -9.73 -5.46
N VAL A 131 -4.12 -8.41 -5.31
CA VAL A 131 -3.66 -7.73 -4.09
C VAL A 131 -4.42 -8.24 -2.86
N SER A 132 -3.83 -8.09 -1.69
CA SER A 132 -4.37 -8.65 -0.44
C SER A 132 -5.80 -8.22 -0.08
N GLU A 133 -6.25 -7.07 -0.55
CA GLU A 133 -7.61 -6.55 -0.36
C GLU A 133 -8.19 -6.10 -1.72
N ALA A 134 -8.10 -6.98 -2.72
CA ALA A 134 -8.65 -6.69 -4.04
C ALA A 134 -10.18 -6.59 -4.00
N CYS A 135 -10.70 -5.51 -4.59
CA CYS A 135 -12.12 -5.28 -4.74
C CYS A 135 -12.40 -4.97 -6.21
N PHE A 136 -13.17 -5.81 -6.89
CA PHE A 136 -13.44 -5.65 -8.32
C PHE A 136 -14.88 -5.20 -8.62
N SER A 137 -15.70 -4.92 -7.61
CA SER A 137 -17.02 -4.30 -7.74
C SER A 137 -17.17 -3.17 -6.73
N ILE A 138 -18.07 -2.22 -6.99
CA ILE A 138 -18.38 -1.15 -6.04
C ILE A 138 -18.87 -1.73 -4.70
N GLN A 139 -19.67 -2.78 -4.77
CA GLN A 139 -20.17 -3.49 -3.58
C GLN A 139 -19.03 -4.05 -2.72
N ALA A 140 -18.02 -4.68 -3.34
CA ALA A 140 -16.88 -5.23 -2.59
C ALA A 140 -16.07 -4.13 -1.88
N HIS A 141 -15.89 -2.96 -2.51
CA HIS A 141 -15.26 -1.80 -1.88
C HIS A 141 -16.07 -1.30 -0.67
N LEU A 142 -17.39 -1.23 -0.83
CA LEU A 142 -18.31 -0.82 0.26
C LEU A 142 -18.21 -1.79 1.44
N GLU A 143 -18.28 -3.09 1.20
CA GLU A 143 -18.22 -4.14 2.22
C GLU A 143 -16.88 -4.15 2.97
N THR A 144 -15.77 -3.98 2.25
CA THR A 144 -14.43 -3.89 2.86
C THR A 144 -14.33 -2.69 3.80
N THR A 145 -14.92 -1.56 3.44
CA THR A 145 -14.95 -0.37 4.30
C THR A 145 -15.93 -0.56 5.47
N ALA A 146 -17.10 -1.15 5.23
CA ALA A 146 -18.08 -1.47 6.28
C ALA A 146 -17.46 -2.33 7.39
N ALA A 147 -16.76 -3.40 7.02
CA ALA A 147 -16.10 -4.28 7.98
C ALA A 147 -15.05 -3.54 8.85
N ARG A 148 -14.39 -2.50 8.31
CA ARG A 148 -13.46 -1.65 9.07
C ARG A 148 -14.19 -0.72 10.02
N ILE A 149 -15.28 -0.11 9.57
CA ILE A 149 -16.15 0.74 10.42
C ILE A 149 -16.70 -0.07 11.59
N ASP A 150 -17.22 -1.28 11.33
CA ASP A 150 -17.77 -2.15 12.37
C ASP A 150 -16.73 -2.51 13.44
N ARG A 151 -15.48 -2.74 13.02
CA ARG A 151 -14.39 -3.01 13.95
C ARG A 151 -14.07 -1.84 14.88
N LEU A 152 -14.30 -0.59 14.47
CA LEU A 152 -14.00 0.58 15.30
C LEU A 152 -14.81 0.59 16.61
N GLN A 153 -15.94 -0.14 16.68
CA GLN A 153 -16.74 -0.30 17.90
C GLN A 153 -15.97 -1.01 19.04
N GLN A 154 -14.86 -1.68 18.73
CA GLN A 154 -14.00 -2.32 19.73
C GLN A 154 -13.06 -1.33 20.44
N ILE A 155 -12.95 -0.10 19.96
CA ILE A 155 -12.12 0.93 20.57
C ILE A 155 -12.81 1.42 21.84
N GLN A 156 -12.08 1.33 22.97
CA GLN A 156 -12.58 1.70 24.30
C GLN A 156 -11.91 2.98 24.79
N SER A 157 -12.63 3.79 25.53
CA SER A 157 -12.11 5.01 26.16
C SER A 157 -11.24 4.67 27.38
N THR A 158 -9.95 4.37 27.14
CA THR A 158 -8.99 3.98 28.18
C THR A 158 -7.99 5.12 28.54
N SER A 159 -7.98 6.20 27.77
CA SER A 159 -7.20 7.40 28.00
C SER A 159 -7.86 8.60 27.32
N GLU A 160 -7.36 9.82 27.58
CA GLU A 160 -7.85 11.04 26.94
C GLU A 160 -7.79 10.98 25.40
N ASP A 161 -6.71 10.42 24.84
CA ASP A 161 -6.58 10.24 23.39
C ASP A 161 -7.59 9.23 22.83
N HIS A 162 -7.87 8.16 23.57
CA HIS A 162 -8.91 7.19 23.19
C HIS A 162 -10.31 7.82 23.26
N GLU A 163 -10.57 8.66 24.26
CA GLU A 163 -11.85 9.38 24.37
C GLU A 163 -12.05 10.30 23.14
N LYS A 164 -11.03 11.06 22.77
CA LYS A 164 -11.05 11.90 21.57
C LYS A 164 -11.31 11.08 20.30
N ALA A 165 -10.70 9.91 20.19
CA ALA A 165 -10.91 9.02 19.04
C ALA A 165 -12.35 8.47 19.01
N VAL A 166 -12.91 8.06 20.15
CA VAL A 166 -14.32 7.57 20.26
C VAL A 166 -15.29 8.69 19.87
N VAL A 167 -15.08 9.91 20.36
CA VAL A 167 -15.90 11.09 19.98
C VAL A 167 -15.81 11.34 18.48
N PHE A 168 -14.60 11.36 17.91
CA PHE A 168 -14.40 11.54 16.47
C PHE A 168 -15.10 10.45 15.64
N ILE A 169 -15.01 9.18 16.04
CA ILE A 169 -15.69 8.07 15.36
C ILE A 169 -17.20 8.30 15.37
N ARG A 170 -17.78 8.56 16.55
CA ARG A 170 -19.23 8.72 16.73
C ARG A 170 -19.77 9.94 15.99
N ASP A 171 -19.15 11.11 16.18
CA ASP A 171 -19.73 12.40 15.79
C ASP A 171 -19.33 12.83 14.37
N THR A 172 -18.27 12.24 13.80
CA THR A 172 -17.79 12.59 12.47
C THR A 172 -17.77 11.40 11.52
N LEU A 173 -17.01 10.37 11.83
CA LEU A 173 -16.71 9.30 10.87
C LEU A 173 -17.95 8.45 10.54
N LEU A 174 -18.75 8.07 11.56
CA LEU A 174 -19.98 7.31 11.34
C LEU A 174 -21.03 8.11 10.57
N HIS A 175 -21.10 9.41 10.77
CA HIS A 175 -22.00 10.29 10.01
C HIS A 175 -21.67 10.30 8.52
N LEU A 176 -20.38 10.53 8.20
CA LEU A 176 -19.85 10.47 6.83
C LEU A 176 -20.07 9.11 6.19
N TRP A 177 -19.81 8.05 6.94
CA TRP A 177 -20.03 6.69 6.47
C TRP A 177 -21.48 6.44 6.09
N HIS A 178 -22.45 6.80 6.96
CA HIS A 178 -23.86 6.60 6.70
C HIS A 178 -24.34 7.40 5.46
N GLU A 179 -23.87 8.63 5.32
CA GLU A 179 -24.21 9.46 4.17
C GLU A 179 -23.67 8.86 2.86
N LEU A 180 -22.38 8.50 2.83
CA LEU A 180 -21.77 7.93 1.65
C LEU A 180 -22.34 6.55 1.30
N ARG A 181 -22.55 5.71 2.31
CA ARG A 181 -23.18 4.40 2.14
C ARG A 181 -24.54 4.51 1.49
N LYS A 182 -25.38 5.42 1.98
CA LYS A 182 -26.71 5.68 1.39
C LYS A 182 -26.64 6.10 -0.08
N ARG A 183 -25.67 6.95 -0.46
CA ARG A 183 -25.44 7.35 -1.85
C ARG A 183 -25.04 6.17 -2.74
N ILE A 184 -24.12 5.34 -2.27
CA ILE A 184 -23.66 4.15 -3.01
C ILE A 184 -24.81 3.13 -3.14
N GLU A 185 -25.57 2.88 -2.07
CA GLU A 185 -26.69 1.95 -2.07
C GLU A 185 -27.88 2.42 -2.93
N ALA A 186 -27.97 3.71 -3.24
CA ALA A 186 -28.93 4.26 -4.18
C ALA A 186 -28.60 3.96 -5.67
N LEU A 187 -27.40 3.53 -5.98
CA LEU A 187 -27.05 3.07 -7.32
C LEU A 187 -27.83 1.78 -7.66
N PRO A 188 -28.13 1.55 -8.95
CA PRO A 188 -28.72 0.29 -9.40
C PRO A 188 -27.91 -0.92 -8.90
N ASP A 189 -28.60 -1.97 -8.45
CA ASP A 189 -27.97 -3.17 -7.92
C ASP A 189 -26.99 -3.80 -8.92
N SER A 190 -27.38 -3.85 -10.21
CA SER A 190 -26.51 -4.30 -11.29
C SER A 190 -25.20 -3.52 -11.39
N ALA A 191 -25.24 -2.19 -11.22
CA ALA A 191 -24.05 -1.35 -11.32
C ALA A 191 -23.13 -1.53 -10.08
N ARG A 192 -23.70 -1.78 -8.89
CA ARG A 192 -22.91 -2.00 -7.68
C ARG A 192 -22.18 -3.34 -7.71
N HIS A 193 -22.82 -4.39 -8.24
CA HIS A 193 -22.29 -5.76 -8.28
C HIS A 193 -21.53 -6.07 -9.59
N GLU A 194 -21.49 -5.15 -10.56
CA GLU A 194 -20.73 -5.33 -11.78
C GLU A 194 -19.25 -5.54 -11.44
N ILE A 195 -18.72 -6.70 -11.88
CA ILE A 195 -17.33 -7.07 -11.64
C ILE A 195 -16.46 -6.56 -12.79
N LEU A 196 -15.42 -5.79 -12.46
CA LEU A 196 -14.41 -5.37 -13.43
C LEU A 196 -13.88 -6.57 -14.22
N ALA A 197 -14.00 -6.49 -15.54
CA ALA A 197 -13.45 -7.50 -16.43
C ALA A 197 -11.91 -7.62 -16.21
N PRO A 198 -11.32 -8.80 -16.36
CA PRO A 198 -9.87 -8.97 -16.20
C PRO A 198 -9.03 -7.99 -17.04
N SER A 199 -9.54 -7.60 -18.21
CA SER A 199 -8.88 -6.64 -19.11
C SER A 199 -8.98 -5.17 -18.66
N GLU A 200 -9.75 -4.88 -17.61
CA GLU A 200 -9.91 -3.56 -17.02
C GLU A 200 -9.20 -3.44 -15.67
N ARG A 201 -8.64 -4.54 -15.17
CA ARG A 201 -7.82 -4.57 -13.95
C ARG A 201 -6.42 -4.08 -14.26
N CYS A 202 -5.71 -3.65 -13.22
CA CYS A 202 -4.32 -3.25 -13.32
C CYS A 202 -3.42 -4.06 -12.38
N LEU A 203 -2.13 -4.03 -12.65
CA LEU A 203 -1.12 -4.41 -11.69
C LEU A 203 -0.84 -3.23 -10.74
N SER A 204 -0.78 -3.55 -9.47
CA SER A 204 -0.61 -2.56 -8.39
C SER A 204 0.41 -3.04 -7.38
N PRO A 205 1.31 -2.16 -6.90
CA PRO A 205 2.12 -2.43 -5.72
C PRO A 205 1.29 -2.58 -4.43
N SER A 206 0.02 -2.20 -4.46
CA SER A 206 -0.96 -2.13 -3.37
C SER A 206 -0.64 -1.05 -2.34
N ASP A 207 0.46 -1.17 -1.58
CA ASP A 207 0.94 -0.11 -0.67
C ASP A 207 1.86 0.86 -1.42
N PHE A 208 1.33 1.43 -2.51
CA PHE A 208 2.06 2.29 -3.42
C PHE A 208 2.09 3.73 -2.88
N GLY A 209 3.29 4.27 -2.71
CA GLY A 209 3.48 5.64 -2.24
C GLY A 209 4.94 5.96 -1.95
N PHE A 210 5.23 7.23 -1.70
CA PHE A 210 6.59 7.71 -1.45
C PHE A 210 7.16 7.29 -0.08
N HIS A 211 6.36 6.75 0.81
CA HIS A 211 6.82 6.12 2.04
C HIS A 211 7.58 4.80 1.77
N ASN A 212 7.27 4.15 0.63
CA ASN A 212 7.94 2.96 0.12
C ASN A 212 8.86 3.27 -1.07
N ALA A 213 9.35 4.51 -1.20
CA ALA A 213 10.29 4.93 -2.22
C ALA A 213 11.64 5.34 -1.62
N LEU A 214 12.73 5.05 -2.34
CA LEU A 214 14.09 5.45 -2.01
C LEU A 214 14.67 6.27 -3.15
N ARG A 215 15.08 7.52 -2.85
CA ARG A 215 15.76 8.39 -3.81
C ARG A 215 17.21 8.00 -3.93
N GLN A 216 17.63 7.71 -5.14
CA GLN A 216 19.02 7.39 -5.48
C GLN A 216 19.87 8.67 -5.59
N SER A 217 21.19 8.49 -5.67
CA SER A 217 22.13 9.61 -5.83
C SER A 217 21.98 10.38 -7.13
N ASP A 218 21.42 9.76 -8.17
CA ASP A 218 21.12 10.37 -9.47
C ASP A 218 19.75 11.07 -9.51
N GLY A 219 19.01 11.02 -8.40
CA GLY A 219 17.67 11.61 -8.24
C GLY A 219 16.51 10.69 -8.60
N SER A 220 16.75 9.55 -9.27
CA SER A 220 15.71 8.58 -9.59
C SER A 220 15.11 7.92 -8.35
N LEU A 221 13.90 7.38 -8.48
CA LEU A 221 13.24 6.66 -7.40
C LEU A 221 13.28 5.15 -7.65
N ARG A 222 13.49 4.39 -6.57
CA ARG A 222 13.27 2.95 -6.54
C ARG A 222 12.26 2.62 -5.45
N TYR A 223 11.36 1.70 -5.75
CA TYR A 223 10.24 1.33 -4.87
C TYR A 223 10.52 0.00 -4.19
N VAL A 224 10.04 -0.14 -2.96
CA VAL A 224 10.24 -1.30 -2.09
C VAL A 224 8.92 -1.73 -1.45
N ASP A 225 8.90 -2.91 -0.84
CA ASP A 225 7.79 -3.43 -0.04
C ASP A 225 6.53 -3.80 -0.86
N PHE A 226 6.65 -4.85 -1.67
CA PHE A 226 5.60 -5.35 -2.55
C PHE A 226 4.82 -6.55 -1.95
N GLU A 227 4.78 -6.70 -0.63
CA GLU A 227 4.21 -7.86 0.06
C GLU A 227 2.69 -8.06 -0.16
N TYR A 228 2.02 -7.07 -0.74
CA TYR A 228 0.59 -7.09 -1.06
C TYR A 228 0.30 -6.90 -2.55
N ALA A 229 1.34 -6.78 -3.38
CA ALA A 229 1.24 -6.43 -4.79
C ALA A 229 0.55 -7.50 -5.63
N GLY A 230 -0.12 -7.10 -6.71
CA GLY A 230 -0.82 -8.02 -7.61
C GLY A 230 -1.88 -7.31 -8.47
N TRP A 231 -2.88 -8.06 -8.94
CA TRP A 231 -4.01 -7.52 -9.70
C TRP A 231 -4.98 -6.77 -8.80
N ASP A 232 -5.36 -5.56 -9.23
CA ASP A 232 -6.23 -4.66 -8.48
C ASP A 232 -7.19 -3.87 -9.38
N ASP A 233 -8.08 -3.10 -8.75
CA ASP A 233 -8.88 -2.06 -9.38
C ASP A 233 -8.01 -0.81 -9.64
N PRO A 234 -7.93 -0.31 -10.89
CA PRO A 234 -7.20 0.92 -11.18
C PRO A 234 -7.63 2.11 -10.31
N ALA A 235 -8.93 2.25 -10.04
CA ALA A 235 -9.40 3.34 -9.19
C ALA A 235 -8.82 3.24 -7.77
N LYS A 236 -8.83 2.03 -7.18
CA LYS A 236 -8.22 1.81 -5.87
C LYS A 236 -6.74 2.15 -5.87
N THR A 237 -5.98 1.66 -6.86
CA THR A 237 -4.53 1.90 -7.00
C THR A 237 -4.22 3.40 -7.04
N LEU A 238 -4.96 4.18 -7.84
CA LEU A 238 -4.75 5.62 -7.97
C LEU A 238 -5.17 6.39 -6.70
N ILE A 239 -6.26 5.97 -6.07
CA ILE A 239 -6.74 6.60 -4.83
C ILE A 239 -5.78 6.32 -3.67
N ASP A 240 -5.30 5.07 -3.51
CA ASP A 240 -4.38 4.70 -2.44
C ASP A 240 -3.07 5.50 -2.56
N PHE A 241 -2.55 5.72 -3.78
CA PHE A 241 -1.37 6.55 -3.99
C PHE A 241 -1.60 8.02 -3.63
N THR A 242 -2.71 8.61 -4.06
CA THR A 242 -2.99 10.05 -3.87
C THR A 242 -3.49 10.40 -2.47
N ASN A 243 -3.98 9.41 -1.70
CA ASN A 243 -4.54 9.62 -0.36
C ASN A 243 -3.75 8.92 0.75
N GLN A 244 -2.47 8.60 0.53
CA GLN A 244 -1.63 7.97 1.54
C GLN A 244 -1.48 8.88 2.77
N PRO A 245 -1.94 8.48 3.98
CA PRO A 245 -1.98 9.37 5.14
C PRO A 245 -0.62 9.64 5.76
N ASP A 246 0.38 8.77 5.54
CA ASP A 246 1.75 8.99 5.99
C ASP A 246 2.43 10.12 5.20
N ARG A 247 1.99 10.33 3.97
CA ARG A 247 2.54 11.34 3.08
C ARG A 247 1.50 11.85 2.08
N VAL A 248 0.63 12.71 2.60
CA VAL A 248 -0.43 13.32 1.80
C VAL A 248 0.17 14.19 0.68
N LEU A 249 -0.20 13.90 -0.56
CA LEU A 249 0.23 14.71 -1.69
C LEU A 249 -0.50 16.06 -1.70
N PRO A 250 0.21 17.16 -2.06
CA PRO A 250 -0.42 18.42 -2.46
C PRO A 250 -1.40 18.18 -3.62
N ASP A 251 -2.49 18.93 -3.66
CA ASP A 251 -3.57 18.71 -4.63
C ASP A 251 -3.09 18.85 -6.09
N ASN A 252 -2.17 19.77 -6.38
CA ASN A 252 -1.58 19.91 -7.71
C ASN A 252 -0.74 18.68 -8.13
N LEU A 253 -0.01 18.08 -7.20
CA LEU A 253 0.76 16.86 -7.47
C LEU A 253 -0.13 15.63 -7.60
N ALA A 254 -1.19 15.55 -6.79
CA ALA A 254 -2.20 14.50 -6.94
C ALA A 254 -2.93 14.60 -8.30
N ALA A 255 -3.29 15.82 -8.72
CA ALA A 255 -3.90 16.08 -10.03
C ALA A 255 -2.96 15.69 -11.18
N LEU A 256 -1.67 16.06 -11.10
CA LEU A 256 -0.66 15.67 -12.09
C LEU A 256 -0.53 14.15 -12.19
N PHE A 257 -0.49 13.44 -11.06
CA PHE A 257 -0.44 11.96 -11.07
C PHE A 257 -1.64 11.36 -11.79
N LEU A 258 -2.86 11.82 -11.46
CA LEU A 258 -4.09 11.34 -12.11
C LEU A 258 -4.11 11.68 -13.61
N GLU A 259 -3.68 12.89 -14.01
CA GLU A 259 -3.55 13.29 -15.42
C GLU A 259 -2.66 12.33 -16.21
N LYS A 260 -1.51 11.94 -15.63
CA LYS A 260 -0.54 11.06 -16.29
C LYS A 260 -0.94 9.58 -16.27
N THR A 261 -1.71 9.16 -15.27
CA THR A 261 -1.97 7.72 -15.08
C THR A 261 -3.34 7.26 -15.60
N ILE A 262 -4.38 8.08 -15.55
CA ILE A 262 -5.70 7.68 -16.03
C ILE A 262 -5.69 7.24 -17.50
N PRO A 263 -4.97 7.90 -18.42
CA PRO A 263 -4.91 7.49 -19.83
C PRO A 263 -4.22 6.14 -20.06
N LEU A 264 -3.49 5.60 -19.08
CA LEU A 264 -2.85 4.28 -19.17
C LEU A 264 -3.86 3.13 -19.20
N PHE A 265 -5.06 3.35 -18.68
CA PHE A 265 -6.06 2.31 -18.50
C PHE A 265 -7.07 2.29 -19.65
N ARG A 266 -7.65 1.11 -19.87
CA ARG A 266 -8.47 0.81 -21.05
C ARG A 266 -9.68 1.72 -21.23
N ASN A 267 -10.32 2.14 -20.13
CA ASN A 267 -11.53 2.96 -20.15
C ASN A 267 -11.38 4.19 -19.23
N PRO A 268 -10.68 5.24 -19.66
CA PRO A 268 -10.44 6.45 -18.85
C PRO A 268 -11.74 7.10 -18.35
N TYR A 269 -12.78 7.12 -19.16
CA TYR A 269 -14.05 7.72 -18.78
C TYR A 269 -14.75 6.96 -17.64
N ALA A 270 -14.84 5.63 -17.75
CA ALA A 270 -15.39 4.81 -16.67
C ALA A 270 -14.52 4.89 -15.40
N LEU A 271 -13.20 4.98 -15.57
CA LEU A 271 -12.27 5.15 -14.45
C LEU A 271 -12.48 6.48 -13.73
N HIS A 272 -12.69 7.59 -14.44
CA HIS A 272 -13.01 8.88 -13.82
C HIS A 272 -14.28 8.81 -12.96
N ARG A 273 -15.35 8.19 -13.47
CA ARG A 273 -16.60 8.01 -12.71
C ARG A 273 -16.38 7.15 -11.47
N ARG A 274 -15.57 6.10 -11.62
CA ARG A 274 -15.25 5.18 -10.53
C ARG A 274 -14.38 5.87 -9.45
N LEU A 275 -13.41 6.70 -9.86
CA LEU A 275 -12.63 7.55 -8.96
C LEU A 275 -13.50 8.50 -8.16
N ALA A 276 -14.42 9.24 -8.82
CA ALA A 276 -15.31 10.17 -8.15
C ALA A 276 -16.18 9.48 -7.07
N LEU A 277 -16.63 8.26 -7.33
CA LEU A 277 -17.43 7.48 -6.39
C LEU A 277 -16.61 6.90 -5.24
N LEU A 278 -15.43 6.36 -5.54
CA LEU A 278 -14.62 5.60 -4.57
C LEU A 278 -13.68 6.47 -3.74
N THR A 279 -13.28 7.66 -4.21
CA THR A 279 -12.34 8.53 -3.47
C THR A 279 -12.82 8.81 -2.04
N PRO A 280 -14.04 9.30 -1.79
CA PRO A 280 -14.49 9.54 -0.42
C PRO A 280 -14.59 8.25 0.40
N LEU A 281 -14.92 7.11 -0.22
CA LEU A 281 -14.97 5.82 0.44
C LEU A 281 -13.58 5.38 0.96
N TYR A 282 -12.56 5.57 0.14
CA TYR A 282 -11.18 5.25 0.52
C TYR A 282 -10.60 6.23 1.54
N GLN A 283 -10.99 7.49 1.51
CA GLN A 283 -10.64 8.46 2.55
C GLN A 283 -11.21 8.03 3.91
N ILE A 284 -12.47 7.55 3.96
CA ILE A 284 -13.05 6.95 5.16
C ILE A 284 -12.27 5.66 5.55
N LYS A 285 -11.96 4.78 4.59
CA LYS A 285 -11.15 3.58 4.81
C LYS A 285 -9.79 3.92 5.43
N TRP A 286 -9.10 4.94 4.92
CA TRP A 286 -7.81 5.38 5.45
C TRP A 286 -7.93 5.98 6.85
N ALA A 287 -9.02 6.71 7.16
CA ALA A 287 -9.30 7.14 8.52
C ALA A 287 -9.43 5.94 9.47
N CYS A 288 -10.16 4.87 9.06
CA CYS A 288 -10.24 3.63 9.84
C CYS A 288 -8.87 2.97 10.04
N ILE A 289 -7.98 2.98 9.03
CA ILE A 289 -6.63 2.41 9.13
C ILE A 289 -5.78 3.18 10.15
N CYS A 290 -5.84 4.51 10.14
CA CYS A 290 -5.18 5.34 11.15
C CYS A 290 -5.69 5.01 12.57
N LEU A 291 -7.00 4.82 12.71
CA LEU A 291 -7.63 4.47 14.00
C LEU A 291 -7.30 3.05 14.49
N ASN A 292 -6.69 2.19 13.68
CA ASN A 292 -6.22 0.88 14.14
C ASN A 292 -5.20 0.97 15.30
N ALA A 293 -4.52 2.11 15.47
CA ALA A 293 -3.61 2.34 16.59
C ALA A 293 -4.31 2.34 17.95
N PHE A 294 -5.63 2.59 17.99
CA PHE A 294 -6.45 2.67 19.20
C PHE A 294 -7.06 1.33 19.62
N PHE A 295 -6.85 0.25 18.86
CA PHE A 295 -7.35 -1.07 19.28
C PHE A 295 -6.62 -1.60 20.51
N PRO A 296 -7.32 -2.36 21.37
CA PRO A 296 -6.69 -3.05 22.50
C PRO A 296 -5.50 -3.90 22.05
N ASN A 297 -4.48 -3.99 22.90
CA ASN A 297 -3.28 -4.81 22.69
C ASN A 297 -2.41 -4.42 21.47
N ARG A 298 -2.57 -3.22 20.93
CA ARG A 298 -1.61 -2.69 19.95
C ARG A 298 -0.36 -2.20 20.69
N PRO A 299 0.84 -2.63 20.27
CA PRO A 299 2.07 -2.10 20.84
C PRO A 299 2.17 -0.59 20.56
N PHE A 300 2.69 0.15 21.53
CA PHE A 300 3.01 1.56 21.34
C PHE A 300 4.10 1.70 20.26
N ASP A 301 3.84 2.55 19.28
CA ASP A 301 4.79 2.87 18.22
C ASP A 301 5.20 4.36 18.38
N PRO A 302 6.44 4.64 18.84
CA PRO A 302 6.92 6.01 19.02
C PRO A 302 6.93 6.84 17.74
N ALA A 303 7.09 6.20 16.58
CA ALA A 303 7.07 6.88 15.28
C ALA A 303 5.65 7.29 14.86
N HIS A 304 4.63 6.65 15.45
CA HIS A 304 3.23 6.86 15.10
C HIS A 304 2.36 7.01 16.37
N PRO A 305 2.56 8.06 17.19
CA PRO A 305 1.81 8.28 18.41
C PRO A 305 0.30 8.43 18.12
N LEU A 306 -0.55 8.11 19.11
CA LEU A 306 -2.01 8.15 18.98
C LEU A 306 -2.53 9.51 18.49
N THR A 307 -1.96 10.59 19.01
CA THR A 307 -2.30 11.97 18.59
C THR A 307 -2.06 12.21 17.10
N LEU A 308 -0.94 11.72 16.55
CA LEU A 308 -0.65 11.80 15.12
C LEU A 308 -1.63 10.96 14.30
N GLN A 309 -1.95 9.75 14.76
CA GLN A 309 -2.90 8.87 14.06
C GLN A 309 -4.31 9.47 14.04
N LEU A 310 -4.75 10.06 15.15
CA LEU A 310 -6.04 10.77 15.18
C LEU A 310 -6.04 12.01 14.28
N SER A 311 -4.94 12.77 14.25
CA SER A 311 -4.79 13.91 13.33
C SER A 311 -4.90 13.48 11.87
N ARG A 312 -4.24 12.38 11.48
CA ARG A 312 -4.32 11.81 10.13
C ARG A 312 -5.75 11.35 9.79
N ALA A 313 -6.43 10.69 10.73
CA ALA A 313 -7.82 10.28 10.54
C ALA A 313 -8.74 11.50 10.31
N ASN A 314 -8.55 12.59 11.06
CA ASN A 314 -9.29 13.84 10.86
C ASN A 314 -9.03 14.46 9.48
N VAL A 315 -7.78 14.46 9.01
CA VAL A 315 -7.43 14.95 7.65
C VAL A 315 -8.17 14.15 6.59
N MET A 316 -8.19 12.82 6.71
CA MET A 316 -8.90 11.95 5.77
C MET A 316 -10.42 12.19 5.79
N ALA A 317 -11.02 12.34 6.97
CA ALA A 317 -12.44 12.66 7.10
C ALA A 317 -12.77 14.03 6.48
N SER A 318 -11.93 15.05 6.70
CA SER A 318 -12.12 16.38 6.11
C SER A 318 -12.03 16.35 4.58
N ARG A 319 -11.13 15.55 4.02
CA ARG A 319 -11.06 15.32 2.57
C ARG A 319 -12.34 14.64 2.05
N ALA A 320 -12.84 13.61 2.75
CA ALA A 320 -14.08 12.93 2.38
C ALA A 320 -15.28 13.88 2.38
N ILE A 321 -15.39 14.78 3.36
CA ILE A 321 -16.43 15.83 3.39
C ILE A 321 -16.37 16.68 2.12
N ASN A 322 -15.17 17.14 1.76
CA ASN A 322 -15.00 17.99 0.58
C ASN A 322 -15.37 17.25 -0.72
N GLU A 323 -15.01 15.98 -0.86
CA GLU A 323 -15.37 15.18 -2.05
C GLU A 323 -16.87 14.89 -2.12
N ILE A 324 -17.50 14.56 -1.00
CA ILE A 324 -18.96 14.35 -0.92
C ILE A 324 -19.72 15.63 -1.31
N GLY A 325 -19.22 16.80 -0.91
CA GLY A 325 -19.83 18.10 -1.25
C GLY A 325 -19.68 18.52 -2.72
N LYS A 326 -18.69 17.99 -3.45
CA LYS A 326 -18.46 18.30 -4.88
C LYS A 326 -19.34 17.47 -5.82
N THR A 327 -19.83 16.33 -5.39
CA THR A 327 -20.64 15.43 -6.24
C THR A 327 -22.08 15.95 -6.29
N PRO A 328 -22.61 16.38 -7.46
CA PRO A 328 -24.00 16.77 -7.58
C PRO A 328 -24.91 15.57 -7.26
N HIS A 329 -26.04 15.85 -6.63
CA HIS A 329 -27.09 14.89 -6.27
C HIS A 329 -27.71 14.20 -7.47
#